data_cb8ca66cacfe1e69864a83024a603fe2
#
_entry.id   cb8ca66cacfe1e69864a83024a603fe2
#
_cell.length_a   1.000
_cell.length_b   1.000
_cell.length_c   1.000
_cell.angle_alpha   90.00
_cell.angle_beta   90.00
_cell.angle_gamma   90.00
#
_symmetry.space_group_name_H-M   'P 1'
#
loop_
_entity.id
_entity.type
_entity.pdbx_description
1 polymer ?
#
loop_
_entity_poly.entity_id
_entity_poly.type
_entity_poly.pdbx_seq_one_letter_code
_entity_poly.pdbx_strand_id
1 'polypeptide(L)'
;MTRVTNGPAKRARHKAVLSRTKGFRMSKHRLWKVAHEAYLHALDYAFQGRKDRKSNFRTLWIVRINAALRLLDESYTYGRFINNMTK
;
A
#
# COMPACT_ATOMS: atom_id res chain seq x y z
N MET A 1 -14.74 -43.93 -2.70
CA MET A 1 -15.33 -42.61 -3.00
C MET A 1 -15.30 -41.71 -1.75
N THR A 2 -14.77 -40.53 -1.90
CA THR A 2 -14.65 -39.60 -0.78
C THR A 2 -15.93 -38.78 -0.61
N ARG A 3 -16.28 -38.55 0.63
CA ARG A 3 -17.48 -37.79 0.98
C ARG A 3 -17.11 -36.30 1.04
N VAL A 4 -17.85 -35.47 0.31
CA VAL A 4 -17.65 -34.03 0.30
C VAL A 4 -18.89 -33.35 0.86
N THR A 5 -18.74 -32.67 2.00
CA THR A 5 -19.85 -32.01 2.67
C THR A 5 -19.75 -30.48 2.64
N ASN A 6 -18.58 -29.94 2.34
CA ASN A 6 -18.35 -28.49 2.37
C ASN A 6 -17.96 -27.91 1.00
N GLY A 7 -18.36 -28.58 -0.09
CA GLY A 7 -18.02 -28.16 -1.44
C GLY A 7 -18.49 -26.75 -1.76
N PRO A 8 -19.80 -26.45 -1.60
CA PRO A 8 -20.31 -25.12 -1.92
C PRO A 8 -19.66 -24.00 -1.09
N ALA A 9 -19.45 -24.22 0.19
CA ALA A 9 -18.83 -23.25 1.07
C ALA A 9 -17.37 -22.98 0.66
N LYS A 10 -16.65 -24.04 0.34
CA LYS A 10 -15.26 -23.94 -0.10
C LYS A 10 -15.16 -23.18 -1.40
N ARG A 11 -16.05 -23.47 -2.34
CA ARG A 11 -16.06 -22.79 -3.64
C ARG A 11 -16.35 -21.32 -3.47
N ALA A 12 -17.27 -20.96 -2.57
CA ALA A 12 -17.62 -19.57 -2.31
C ALA A 12 -16.41 -18.79 -1.76
N ARG A 13 -15.66 -19.42 -0.85
CA ARG A 13 -14.45 -18.79 -0.29
C ARG A 13 -13.39 -18.61 -1.36
N HIS A 14 -13.22 -19.60 -2.23
CA HIS A 14 -12.26 -19.51 -3.32
C HIS A 14 -12.64 -18.39 -4.28
N LYS A 15 -13.91 -18.26 -4.62
CA LYS A 15 -14.38 -17.20 -5.50
C LYS A 15 -14.16 -15.82 -4.88
N ALA A 16 -14.40 -15.69 -3.58
CA ALA A 16 -14.22 -14.42 -2.88
C ALA A 16 -12.76 -13.96 -2.97
N VAL A 17 -11.82 -14.88 -2.71
CA VAL A 17 -10.40 -14.55 -2.78
C VAL A 17 -10.00 -14.22 -4.21
N LEU A 18 -10.45 -15.00 -5.18
CA LEU A 18 -10.09 -14.78 -6.57
C LEU A 18 -10.65 -13.45 -7.09
N SER A 19 -11.81 -13.02 -6.61
CA SER A 19 -12.36 -11.73 -7.00
C SER A 19 -11.50 -10.58 -6.46
N ARG A 20 -10.85 -10.78 -5.32
CA ARG A 20 -9.95 -9.78 -4.74
C ARG A 20 -8.60 -9.73 -5.43
N THR A 21 -8.17 -10.85 -6.01
CA THR A 21 -6.89 -10.92 -6.72
C THR A 21 -7.05 -10.73 -8.22
N LYS A 22 -8.22 -10.33 -8.65
CA LYS A 22 -8.49 -10.06 -10.06
C LYS A 22 -7.53 -8.98 -10.57
N GLY A 23 -6.84 -9.27 -11.65
CA GLY A 23 -5.86 -8.35 -12.21
C GLY A 23 -4.44 -8.55 -11.71
N PHE A 24 -4.24 -9.45 -10.76
CA PHE A 24 -2.90 -9.77 -10.27
C PHE A 24 -2.11 -10.49 -11.35
N ARG A 25 -0.81 -10.31 -11.32
CA ARG A 25 0.08 -10.89 -12.32
C ARG A 25 0.20 -12.40 -12.17
N MET A 26 0.64 -13.06 -13.22
CA MET A 26 0.85 -14.49 -13.28
C MET A 26 -0.48 -15.22 -13.06
N SER A 27 -0.44 -16.40 -12.45
CA SER A 27 -1.64 -17.20 -12.21
C SER A 27 -2.35 -16.81 -10.92
N LYS A 28 -1.95 -15.72 -10.28
CA LYS A 28 -2.56 -15.27 -9.01
C LYS A 28 -4.03 -14.88 -9.17
N HIS A 29 -4.45 -14.58 -10.38
CA HIS A 29 -5.84 -14.25 -10.68
C HIS A 29 -6.67 -15.49 -11.01
N ARG A 30 -6.06 -16.67 -11.08
CA ARG A 30 -6.74 -17.90 -11.52
C ARG A 30 -6.61 -19.04 -10.52
N LEU A 31 -5.39 -19.32 -10.05
CA LEU A 31 -5.15 -20.43 -9.13
C LEU A 31 -5.31 -19.97 -7.69
N TRP A 32 -6.20 -20.64 -6.95
CA TRP A 32 -6.55 -20.21 -5.61
C TRP A 32 -5.36 -20.23 -4.65
N LYS A 33 -4.54 -21.27 -4.70
CA LYS A 33 -3.43 -21.41 -3.75
C LYS A 33 -2.49 -20.21 -3.82
N VAL A 34 -2.12 -19.83 -5.03
CA VAL A 34 -1.23 -18.67 -5.25
C VAL A 34 -1.98 -17.38 -4.96
N ALA A 35 -3.25 -17.31 -5.36
CA ALA A 35 -4.08 -16.13 -5.14
C ALA A 35 -4.27 -15.85 -3.66
N HIS A 36 -4.53 -16.89 -2.87
CA HIS A 36 -4.74 -16.75 -1.43
C HIS A 36 -3.50 -16.17 -0.76
N GLU A 37 -2.33 -16.68 -1.12
CA GLU A 37 -1.08 -16.19 -0.57
C GLU A 37 -0.84 -14.73 -0.98
N ALA A 38 -1.08 -14.41 -2.24
CA ALA A 38 -0.92 -13.04 -2.74
C ALA A 38 -1.89 -12.09 -2.07
N TYR A 39 -3.11 -12.55 -1.82
CA TYR A 39 -4.12 -11.74 -1.14
C TYR A 39 -3.68 -11.41 0.29
N LEU A 40 -3.14 -12.39 1.02
CA LEU A 40 -2.64 -12.15 2.37
C LEU A 40 -1.51 -11.13 2.37
N HIS A 41 -0.59 -11.24 1.42
CA HIS A 41 0.49 -10.27 1.29
C HIS A 41 -0.05 -8.88 0.94
N ALA A 42 -1.06 -8.82 0.07
CA ALA A 42 -1.66 -7.54 -0.30
C ALA A 42 -2.29 -6.85 0.90
N LEU A 43 -2.96 -7.61 1.76
CA LEU A 43 -3.55 -7.05 2.98
C LEU A 43 -2.48 -6.54 3.93
N ASP A 44 -1.39 -7.29 4.07
CA ASP A 44 -0.28 -6.92 4.93
C ASP A 44 0.38 -5.63 4.43
N TYR A 45 0.62 -5.56 3.12
CA TYR A 45 1.20 -4.36 2.51
C TYR A 45 0.26 -3.16 2.62
N ALA A 46 -1.03 -3.38 2.47
CA ALA A 46 -2.01 -2.30 2.61
C ALA A 46 -2.01 -1.74 4.04
N PHE A 47 -1.92 -2.64 5.03
CA PHE A 47 -1.86 -2.24 6.43
C PHE A 47 -0.62 -1.40 6.69
N GLN A 48 0.53 -1.88 6.23
CA GLN A 48 1.79 -1.19 6.39
C GLN A 48 1.81 0.14 5.63
N GLY A 49 1.25 0.13 4.41
CA GLY A 49 1.17 1.35 3.59
C GLY A 49 0.33 2.43 4.23
N ARG A 50 -0.76 2.04 4.87
CA ARG A 50 -1.59 3.02 5.57
C ARG A 50 -0.85 3.64 6.76
N LYS A 51 -0.02 2.86 7.43
CA LYS A 51 0.81 3.38 8.52
C LYS A 51 1.92 4.30 8.01
N ASP A 52 2.50 3.94 6.87
CA ASP A 52 3.58 4.73 6.28
C ASP A 52 3.07 6.02 5.63
N ARG A 53 1.77 6.11 5.40
CA ARG A 53 1.18 7.28 4.74
C ARG A 53 1.54 8.58 5.42
N LYS A 54 1.56 8.59 6.73
CA LYS A 54 1.91 9.79 7.50
C LYS A 54 3.33 10.25 7.20
N SER A 55 4.28 9.32 7.20
CA SER A 55 5.67 9.64 6.88
C SER A 55 5.82 10.08 5.43
N ASN A 56 5.10 9.42 4.52
CA ASN A 56 5.17 9.74 3.11
C ASN A 56 4.65 11.14 2.84
N PHE A 57 3.53 11.53 3.45
CA PHE A 57 2.99 12.86 3.27
C PHE A 57 3.88 13.91 3.90
N ARG A 58 4.48 13.61 5.04
CA ARG A 58 5.41 14.54 5.66
C ARG A 58 6.61 14.79 4.75
N THR A 59 7.13 13.75 4.13
CA THR A 59 8.23 13.88 3.17
C THR A 59 7.81 14.74 1.98
N LEU A 60 6.60 14.53 1.48
CA LEU A 60 6.06 15.30 0.37
C LEU A 60 5.93 16.78 0.75
N TRP A 61 5.43 17.06 1.95
CA TRP A 61 5.29 18.43 2.44
C TRP A 61 6.64 19.12 2.53
N ILE A 62 7.67 18.41 3.02
CA ILE A 62 9.02 18.96 3.13
C ILE A 62 9.54 19.33 1.75
N VAL A 63 9.33 18.44 0.77
CA VAL A 63 9.77 18.71 -0.61
C VAL A 63 9.08 19.96 -1.17
N ARG A 64 7.78 20.07 -0.96
CA ARG A 64 7.01 21.23 -1.46
C ARG A 64 7.39 22.51 -0.78
N ILE A 65 7.58 22.48 0.53
CA ILE A 65 8.01 23.68 1.27
C ILE A 65 9.40 24.11 0.82
N ASN A 66 10.31 23.15 0.65
CA ASN A 66 11.66 23.43 0.19
C ASN A 66 11.65 24.07 -1.21
N ALA A 67 10.80 23.55 -2.10
CA ALA A 67 10.68 24.10 -3.44
C ALA A 67 10.17 25.54 -3.41
N ALA A 68 9.18 25.81 -2.56
CA ALA A 68 8.61 27.15 -2.44
C ALA A 68 9.63 28.13 -1.87
N LEU A 69 10.43 27.70 -0.90
CA LEU A 69 11.47 28.54 -0.32
C LEU A 69 12.54 28.89 -1.34
N ARG A 70 12.87 27.94 -2.21
CA ARG A 70 13.88 28.19 -3.24
C ARG A 70 13.39 29.15 -4.31
N LEU A 71 12.09 29.20 -4.54
CA LEU A 71 11.52 30.19 -5.44
C LEU A 71 11.69 31.61 -4.92
N LEU A 72 11.67 31.78 -3.59
CA LEU A 72 11.87 33.07 -2.95
C LEU A 72 13.35 33.41 -2.82
N ASP A 73 14.19 32.42 -2.49
CA ASP A 73 15.62 32.60 -2.29
C ASP A 73 16.31 31.26 -2.50
N GLU A 74 17.12 31.15 -3.55
CA GLU A 74 17.80 29.91 -3.91
C GLU A 74 18.68 29.36 -2.79
N SER A 75 19.21 30.23 -1.94
CA SER A 75 20.08 29.81 -0.85
C SER A 75 19.32 29.36 0.39
N TYR A 76 18.01 29.57 0.44
CA TYR A 76 17.19 29.22 1.59
C TYR A 76 16.73 27.76 1.49
N THR A 77 16.96 26.99 2.53
CA THR A 77 16.60 25.58 2.56
C THR A 77 15.56 25.32 3.65
N TYR A 78 14.92 24.15 3.56
CA TYR A 78 13.95 23.75 4.56
C TYR A 78 14.59 23.67 5.94
N GLY A 79 15.81 23.16 6.02
CA GLY A 79 16.52 23.06 7.30
C GLY A 79 16.68 24.40 7.98
N ARG A 80 17.07 25.41 7.22
CA ARG A 80 17.21 26.76 7.74
C ARG A 80 15.86 27.33 8.18
N PHE A 81 14.83 27.08 7.38
CA PHE A 81 13.50 27.59 7.66
C PHE A 81 12.99 27.04 9.00
N ILE A 82 13.08 25.72 9.19
CA ILE A 82 12.62 25.08 10.42
C ILE A 82 13.44 25.52 11.62
N ASN A 83 14.75 25.65 11.43
CA ASN A 83 15.62 26.11 12.50
C ASN A 83 15.23 27.51 12.98
N ASN A 84 14.91 28.39 12.03
CA ASN A 84 14.48 29.75 12.36
C ASN A 84 13.10 29.78 13.03
N MET A 85 12.21 28.89 12.61
CA MET A 85 10.86 28.81 13.17
C MET A 85 10.86 28.32 14.61
N THR A 86 11.82 27.48 14.97
CA THR A 86 11.89 26.89 16.30
C THR A 86 12.65 27.74 17.32
N LYS A 87 13.28 28.81 16.89
CA LYS A 87 14.00 29.73 17.78
C LYS A 87 13.10 30.76 18.48
#